data_e8110b9e751f0eb1fbf0217e6c0d922a
#
_entry.id   e8110b9e751f0eb1fbf0217e6c0d922a
#
_cell.length_a   1.000
_cell.length_b   1.000
_cell.length_c   1.000
_cell.angle_alpha   90.00
_cell.angle_beta   90.00
_cell.angle_gamma   90.00
#
_symmetry.space_group_name_H-M   'P 1'
#
loop_
_entity.id
_entity.type
_entity.pdbx_description
1 polymer ?
#
loop_
_entity_poly.entity_id
_entity_poly.type
_entity_poly.pdbx_seq_one_letter_code
_entity_poly.pdbx_strand_id
1 'polypeptide(L)'
;MTLQEEITRRRTFAIISHPDAGKTTLTEKLLLFGGAIHVAGAVKSNKIKKGATSDFMEIERQRGISVATSVMGFEYNGVKINILDTPGHEDFAEDTYRTLTAVDSVIIVIDGAKGVEQQTRRLMEVCRMRKTPVMVFINKLDRPCKDPFDLLDEVERELRIKVRPLAFPISNGPTFKGVYNIYAHGLSLFTSDERQTATASTVEIRDLAAPELDAHVGERYARQLREDSELIEGVYDPFDRDAYLAGDLAPVFFGSAINNFGVRELLECFIDIAPSPRPSQTETRRVEPAEEKMTGFVFKIHANMDPNHRDRIAFLKICSGRFERNRNYLHVRSGKQLKFSSPTAFMAEKKSVIDEAYPGDIVGLHDTGTFKIGDTFTEGEKLKFTGIPSFAPEQFRYIENADPLKFKQLAKGVDQLMDEGVAQLFTSQLNGRRIIGTVGVLQFEVIQYRLEHEYGAKCRWEPISIYTACWIESDDAGQLADFKRRKHTNMAVDKHGRDVFLADTSYALSLAQENFKEIRFKFTSEF
;
A
#
# COMPACT_ATOMS: atom_id res chain seq x y z
N MET A 1 -25.15 -16.27 5.14
CA MET A 1 -25.01 -14.88 5.66
C MET A 1 -25.66 -13.93 4.66
N THR A 2 -26.25 -12.85 5.14
CA THR A 2 -26.78 -11.77 4.29
C THR A 2 -25.61 -10.93 3.73
N LEU A 3 -25.85 -10.14 2.69
CA LEU A 3 -24.84 -9.21 2.16
C LEU A 3 -24.36 -8.24 3.25
N GLN A 4 -25.25 -7.75 4.10
CA GLN A 4 -24.90 -6.83 5.19
C GLN A 4 -24.00 -7.49 6.26
N GLU A 5 -24.26 -8.75 6.62
CA GLU A 5 -23.39 -9.50 7.55
C GLU A 5 -21.99 -9.71 6.95
N GLU A 6 -21.93 -10.05 5.64
CA GLU A 6 -20.65 -10.21 4.94
C GLU A 6 -19.86 -8.91 4.85
N ILE A 7 -20.51 -7.75 4.64
CA ILE A 7 -19.87 -6.43 4.66
C ILE A 7 -19.33 -6.13 6.06
N THR A 8 -20.15 -6.33 7.09
CA THR A 8 -19.80 -5.97 8.48
C THR A 8 -18.59 -6.75 9.00
N ARG A 9 -18.41 -8.00 8.58
CA ARG A 9 -17.30 -8.85 9.02
C ARG A 9 -15.97 -8.61 8.27
N ARG A 10 -15.89 -7.67 7.32
CA ARG A 10 -14.67 -7.44 6.53
C ARG A 10 -13.90 -6.22 6.99
N ARG A 11 -12.57 -6.37 7.00
CA ARG A 11 -11.61 -5.28 7.22
C ARG A 11 -10.53 -5.36 6.15
N THR A 12 -10.32 -4.26 5.42
CA THR A 12 -9.30 -4.19 4.38
C THR A 12 -8.41 -3.00 4.64
N PHE A 13 -7.14 -3.25 4.88
CA PHE A 13 -6.19 -2.20 5.23
C PHE A 13 -4.82 -2.38 4.57
N ALA A 14 -4.12 -1.27 4.41
CA ALA A 14 -2.72 -1.26 4.02
C ALA A 14 -1.82 -1.04 5.22
N ILE A 15 -0.63 -1.62 5.17
CA ILE A 15 0.45 -1.29 6.10
C ILE A 15 1.47 -0.44 5.35
N ILE A 16 1.73 0.76 5.86
CA ILE A 16 2.67 1.72 5.28
C ILE A 16 3.73 2.14 6.28
N SER A 17 4.91 2.46 5.80
CA SER A 17 6.02 2.92 6.65
C SER A 17 7.14 3.53 5.83
N HIS A 18 8.07 4.19 6.51
CA HIS A 18 9.42 4.39 5.98
C HIS A 18 10.16 3.05 5.89
N PRO A 19 11.15 2.88 4.99
CA PRO A 19 11.99 1.68 4.93
C PRO A 19 12.59 1.33 6.29
N ASP A 20 12.70 0.03 6.56
CA ASP A 20 13.27 -0.52 7.80
C ASP A 20 12.49 -0.23 9.11
N ALA A 21 11.32 0.42 9.09
CA ALA A 21 10.51 0.62 10.30
C ALA A 21 9.92 -0.69 10.89
N GLY A 22 9.97 -1.78 10.12
CA GLY A 22 9.52 -3.10 10.56
C GLY A 22 8.13 -3.51 10.05
N LYS A 23 7.71 -2.91 8.93
CA LYS A 23 6.43 -3.18 8.27
C LYS A 23 6.24 -4.67 7.97
N THR A 24 7.13 -5.28 7.20
CA THR A 24 7.08 -6.69 6.84
C THR A 24 7.07 -7.61 8.07
N THR A 25 7.83 -7.25 9.13
CA THR A 25 7.80 -7.97 10.38
C THR A 25 6.43 -7.90 11.04
N LEU A 26 5.80 -6.72 11.07
CA LEU A 26 4.44 -6.57 11.61
C LEU A 26 3.43 -7.39 10.80
N THR A 27 3.49 -7.32 9.47
CA THR A 27 2.64 -8.13 8.58
C THR A 27 2.73 -9.62 8.88
N GLU A 28 3.95 -10.16 8.95
CA GLU A 28 4.19 -11.58 9.28
C GLU A 28 3.64 -11.96 10.66
N LYS A 29 3.72 -11.05 11.64
CA LYS A 29 3.19 -11.30 12.98
C LYS A 29 1.65 -11.24 13.02
N LEU A 30 1.03 -10.34 12.28
CA LEU A 30 -0.44 -10.32 12.14
C LEU A 30 -0.95 -11.62 11.51
N LEU A 31 -0.27 -12.13 10.47
CA LEU A 31 -0.59 -13.41 9.84
C LEU A 31 -0.38 -14.60 10.82
N LEU A 32 0.66 -14.54 11.64
CA LEU A 32 0.92 -15.57 12.68
C LEU A 32 -0.18 -15.59 13.74
N PHE A 33 -0.56 -14.42 14.28
CA PHE A 33 -1.64 -14.31 15.26
C PHE A 33 -2.99 -14.71 14.67
N GLY A 34 -3.21 -14.39 13.39
CA GLY A 34 -4.39 -14.84 12.65
C GLY A 34 -4.39 -16.35 12.31
N GLY A 35 -3.34 -17.10 12.67
CA GLY A 35 -3.22 -18.53 12.35
C GLY A 35 -3.05 -18.83 10.86
N ALA A 36 -2.79 -17.81 10.05
CA ALA A 36 -2.63 -17.94 8.61
C ALA A 36 -1.27 -18.55 8.21
N ILE A 37 -0.26 -18.35 9.05
CA ILE A 37 1.08 -18.96 8.93
C ILE A 37 1.47 -19.58 10.27
N HIS A 38 2.31 -20.62 10.21
CA HIS A 38 2.77 -21.33 11.41
C HIS A 38 4.08 -20.76 11.99
N VAL A 39 4.88 -20.11 11.14
CA VAL A 39 6.17 -19.51 11.53
C VAL A 39 6.34 -18.21 10.74
N ALA A 40 6.58 -17.11 11.45
CA ALA A 40 6.85 -15.83 10.80
C ALA A 40 8.25 -15.81 10.16
N GLY A 41 8.34 -15.28 8.94
CA GLY A 41 9.59 -15.02 8.25
C GLY A 41 10.27 -13.73 8.77
N ALA A 42 11.54 -13.52 8.40
CA ALA A 42 12.25 -12.27 8.71
C ALA A 42 13.14 -11.82 7.54
N VAL A 43 13.12 -10.52 7.27
CA VAL A 43 13.82 -9.91 6.13
C VAL A 43 15.35 -9.89 6.30
N LYS A 44 15.88 -9.82 7.50
CA LYS A 44 17.34 -9.62 7.77
C LYS A 44 17.93 -10.54 8.84
N SER A 45 17.47 -11.77 8.97
CA SER A 45 18.07 -12.69 9.95
C SER A 45 18.81 -13.82 9.26
N ASN A 46 20.16 -13.83 9.35
CA ASN A 46 21.00 -14.96 8.94
C ASN A 46 20.70 -16.27 9.70
N LYS A 47 19.80 -16.24 10.69
CA LYS A 47 19.39 -17.38 11.51
C LYS A 47 18.06 -18.01 11.11
N ILE A 48 17.24 -17.30 10.29
CA ILE A 48 15.94 -17.80 9.85
C ILE A 48 16.06 -18.15 8.37
N LYS A 49 15.90 -19.42 8.03
CA LYS A 49 16.01 -19.95 6.65
C LYS A 49 14.79 -19.63 5.77
N LYS A 50 13.70 -19.10 6.34
CA LYS A 50 12.46 -18.80 5.61
C LYS A 50 12.36 -17.29 5.36
N GLY A 51 12.26 -16.87 4.09
CA GLY A 51 11.97 -15.48 3.70
C GLY A 51 10.56 -15.05 4.14
N ALA A 52 10.28 -13.75 4.13
CA ALA A 52 8.95 -13.24 4.45
C ALA A 52 7.91 -13.72 3.43
N THR A 53 6.70 -14.01 3.90
CA THR A 53 5.58 -14.45 3.05
C THR A 53 5.14 -13.34 2.09
N SER A 54 5.30 -12.09 2.49
CA SER A 54 5.01 -10.90 1.67
C SER A 54 5.99 -10.70 0.51
N ASP A 55 7.26 -11.16 0.63
CA ASP A 55 8.30 -10.98 -0.37
C ASP A 55 8.31 -12.17 -1.34
N PHE A 56 7.46 -12.12 -2.36
CA PHE A 56 7.27 -13.23 -3.29
C PHE A 56 8.22 -13.21 -4.49
N MET A 57 8.79 -12.03 -4.83
CA MET A 57 9.77 -11.90 -5.91
C MET A 57 11.18 -12.26 -5.46
N GLU A 58 11.95 -12.92 -6.34
CA GLU A 58 13.35 -13.27 -6.06
C GLU A 58 14.21 -12.03 -5.81
N ILE A 59 13.99 -10.93 -6.54
CA ILE A 59 14.71 -9.67 -6.34
C ILE A 59 14.43 -9.05 -4.96
N GLU A 60 13.21 -9.19 -4.43
CA GLU A 60 12.86 -8.74 -3.07
C GLU A 60 13.65 -9.50 -2.02
N ARG A 61 13.73 -10.83 -2.17
CA ARG A 61 14.49 -11.71 -1.27
C ARG A 61 15.99 -11.45 -1.31
N GLN A 62 16.54 -11.23 -2.50
CA GLN A 62 17.97 -10.95 -2.68
C GLN A 62 18.36 -9.59 -2.10
N ARG A 63 17.52 -8.57 -2.24
CA ARG A 63 17.80 -7.22 -1.76
C ARG A 63 17.28 -6.94 -0.35
N GLY A 64 16.35 -7.75 0.14
CA GLY A 64 15.70 -7.56 1.44
C GLY A 64 14.82 -6.32 1.51
N ILE A 65 14.22 -5.92 0.39
CA ILE A 65 13.27 -4.81 0.27
C ILE A 65 12.06 -5.25 -0.54
N SER A 66 10.86 -4.88 -0.09
CA SER A 66 9.63 -5.10 -0.85
C SER A 66 9.55 -4.12 -2.02
N VAL A 67 9.28 -4.62 -3.20
CA VAL A 67 9.23 -3.87 -4.47
C VAL A 67 7.79 -3.66 -4.94
N ALA A 68 6.92 -4.61 -4.63
CA ALA A 68 5.52 -4.58 -5.00
C ALA A 68 4.61 -4.88 -3.81
N THR A 69 3.39 -4.31 -3.84
CA THR A 69 2.38 -4.63 -2.82
C THR A 69 1.99 -6.10 -2.90
N SER A 70 1.99 -6.79 -1.77
CA SER A 70 1.40 -8.12 -1.62
C SER A 70 0.03 -8.05 -0.98
N VAL A 71 -0.88 -8.89 -1.47
CA VAL A 71 -2.25 -9.03 -0.95
C VAL A 71 -2.34 -10.35 -0.19
N MET A 72 -2.77 -10.29 1.07
CA MET A 72 -2.89 -11.46 1.93
C MET A 72 -4.18 -11.38 2.73
N GLY A 73 -4.82 -12.52 2.97
CA GLY A 73 -6.05 -12.60 3.74
C GLY A 73 -6.00 -13.68 4.80
N PHE A 74 -6.75 -13.49 5.88
CA PHE A 74 -6.99 -14.47 6.91
C PHE A 74 -8.29 -14.17 7.66
N GLU A 75 -8.75 -15.10 8.49
CA GLU A 75 -9.88 -14.89 9.38
C GLU A 75 -9.41 -14.88 10.83
N TYR A 76 -9.89 -13.93 11.61
CA TYR A 76 -9.60 -13.80 13.03
C TYR A 76 -10.86 -13.36 13.79
N ASN A 77 -11.25 -14.12 14.82
CA ASN A 77 -12.45 -13.86 15.64
C ASN A 77 -13.71 -13.59 14.80
N GLY A 78 -13.92 -14.37 13.70
CA GLY A 78 -15.07 -14.20 12.80
C GLY A 78 -15.01 -13.03 11.84
N VAL A 79 -13.94 -12.23 11.91
CA VAL A 79 -13.68 -11.11 10.97
C VAL A 79 -12.76 -11.59 9.87
N LYS A 80 -13.11 -11.31 8.62
CA LYS A 80 -12.26 -11.54 7.46
C LYS A 80 -11.38 -10.32 7.19
N ILE A 81 -10.09 -10.52 7.23
CA ILE A 81 -9.08 -9.48 7.15
C ILE A 81 -8.33 -9.61 5.82
N ASN A 82 -8.23 -8.49 5.09
CA ASN A 82 -7.40 -8.35 3.90
C ASN A 82 -6.28 -7.34 4.20
N ILE A 83 -5.04 -7.80 4.16
CA ILE A 83 -3.84 -6.97 4.34
C ILE A 83 -3.21 -6.69 2.97
N LEU A 84 -2.91 -5.43 2.72
CA LEU A 84 -2.11 -5.00 1.59
C LEU A 84 -0.76 -4.48 2.13
N ASP A 85 0.26 -5.33 2.04
CA ASP A 85 1.63 -4.99 2.48
C ASP A 85 2.33 -4.22 1.36
N THR A 86 2.55 -2.92 1.55
CA THR A 86 3.05 -2.01 0.53
C THR A 86 4.59 -1.92 0.53
N PRO A 87 5.24 -1.54 -0.58
CA PRO A 87 6.66 -1.19 -0.56
C PRO A 87 6.92 -0.02 0.40
N GLY A 88 8.02 -0.09 1.17
CA GLY A 88 8.43 1.02 2.05
C GLY A 88 9.31 2.06 1.35
N HIS A 89 9.98 1.70 0.25
CA HIS A 89 10.94 2.55 -0.45
C HIS A 89 10.22 3.58 -1.33
N GLU A 90 10.73 4.83 -1.34
CA GLU A 90 10.12 5.93 -2.11
C GLU A 90 10.08 5.69 -3.62
N ASP A 91 11.03 4.95 -4.18
CA ASP A 91 11.05 4.59 -5.59
C ASP A 91 9.80 3.80 -6.04
N PHE A 92 9.13 3.13 -5.10
CA PHE A 92 7.91 2.34 -5.36
C PHE A 92 6.65 3.00 -4.79
N ALA A 93 6.72 4.29 -4.47
CA ALA A 93 5.60 5.03 -3.86
C ALA A 93 4.32 5.00 -4.71
N GLU A 94 4.43 4.95 -6.04
CA GLU A 94 3.28 4.90 -6.94
C GLU A 94 2.43 3.63 -6.72
N ASP A 95 3.06 2.47 -6.52
CA ASP A 95 2.34 1.23 -6.17
C ASP A 95 1.63 1.36 -4.82
N THR A 96 2.28 1.98 -3.84
CA THR A 96 1.69 2.29 -2.53
C THR A 96 0.47 3.21 -2.66
N TYR A 97 0.58 4.29 -3.42
CA TYR A 97 -0.52 5.24 -3.61
C TYR A 97 -1.73 4.60 -4.29
N ARG A 98 -1.51 3.76 -5.31
CA ARG A 98 -2.59 2.98 -5.95
C ARG A 98 -3.23 2.01 -4.97
N THR A 99 -2.42 1.32 -4.17
CA THR A 99 -2.89 0.40 -3.14
C THR A 99 -3.78 1.11 -2.11
N LEU A 100 -3.43 2.34 -1.70
CA LEU A 100 -4.25 3.14 -0.79
C LEU A 100 -5.65 3.46 -1.33
N THR A 101 -5.88 3.33 -2.64
CA THR A 101 -7.23 3.48 -3.20
C THR A 101 -8.13 2.26 -2.96
N ALA A 102 -7.54 1.10 -2.73
CA ALA A 102 -8.25 -0.17 -2.56
C ALA A 102 -8.52 -0.53 -1.10
N VAL A 103 -8.05 0.29 -0.13
CA VAL A 103 -8.20 -0.01 1.29
C VAL A 103 -9.17 0.93 1.98
N ASP A 104 -9.72 0.45 3.09
CA ASP A 104 -10.71 1.17 3.90
C ASP A 104 -10.08 1.84 5.11
N SER A 105 -8.87 1.41 5.52
CA SER A 105 -8.06 1.99 6.59
C SER A 105 -6.57 1.72 6.38
N VAL A 106 -5.72 2.31 7.21
CA VAL A 106 -4.25 2.22 7.11
C VAL A 106 -3.64 2.04 8.49
N ILE A 107 -2.61 1.19 8.59
CA ILE A 107 -1.71 1.13 9.74
C ILE A 107 -0.37 1.73 9.32
N ILE A 108 0.05 2.78 10.03
CA ILE A 108 1.37 3.41 9.86
C ILE A 108 2.33 2.81 10.87
N VAL A 109 3.45 2.27 10.41
CA VAL A 109 4.51 1.76 11.29
C VAL A 109 5.64 2.79 11.39
N ILE A 110 5.98 3.16 12.62
CA ILE A 110 7.03 4.13 12.95
C ILE A 110 8.13 3.44 13.76
N ASP A 111 9.38 3.69 13.45
CA ASP A 111 10.53 3.24 14.24
C ASP A 111 10.65 4.14 15.49
N GLY A 112 10.51 3.57 16.69
CA GLY A 112 10.56 4.32 17.96
C GLY A 112 11.88 5.05 18.23
N ALA A 113 12.98 4.61 17.62
CA ALA A 113 14.26 5.30 17.74
C ALA A 113 14.38 6.49 16.76
N LYS A 114 13.78 6.40 15.58
CA LYS A 114 13.87 7.43 14.53
C LYS A 114 12.73 8.44 14.58
N GLY A 115 11.51 8.00 14.93
CA GLY A 115 10.29 8.82 14.88
C GLY A 115 9.72 8.92 13.47
N VAL A 116 9.09 10.06 13.17
CA VAL A 116 8.42 10.31 11.89
C VAL A 116 9.41 10.67 10.80
N GLU A 117 9.58 9.80 9.83
CA GLU A 117 10.51 9.96 8.71
C GLU A 117 9.78 10.50 7.45
N GLN A 118 10.55 10.96 6.45
CA GLN A 118 10.03 11.68 5.29
C GLN A 118 8.95 10.91 4.51
N GLN A 119 9.16 9.62 4.25
CA GLN A 119 8.20 8.82 3.50
C GLN A 119 6.87 8.67 4.26
N THR A 120 6.92 8.57 5.59
CA THR A 120 5.72 8.52 6.44
C THR A 120 4.87 9.79 6.27
N ARG A 121 5.51 10.98 6.21
CA ARG A 121 4.80 12.26 5.97
C ARG A 121 4.09 12.27 4.61
N ARG A 122 4.79 11.87 3.54
CA ARG A 122 4.23 11.82 2.19
C ARG A 122 3.03 10.87 2.11
N LEU A 123 3.13 9.69 2.69
CA LEU A 123 2.05 8.71 2.70
C LEU A 123 0.84 9.19 3.53
N MET A 124 1.10 9.88 4.64
CA MET A 124 0.02 10.47 5.44
C MET A 124 -0.73 11.58 4.69
N GLU A 125 -0.07 12.36 3.83
CA GLU A 125 -0.74 13.35 3.00
C GLU A 125 -1.78 12.71 2.08
N VAL A 126 -1.46 11.55 1.49
CA VAL A 126 -2.41 10.80 0.67
C VAL A 126 -3.58 10.27 1.49
N CYS A 127 -3.32 9.73 2.69
CA CYS A 127 -4.36 9.29 3.60
C CYS A 127 -5.30 10.43 3.98
N ARG A 128 -4.75 11.62 4.25
CA ARG A 128 -5.52 12.82 4.61
C ARG A 128 -6.40 13.30 3.45
N MET A 129 -5.85 13.40 2.21
CA MET A 129 -6.63 13.79 1.03
C MET A 129 -7.85 12.88 0.82
N ARG A 130 -7.73 11.61 1.16
CA ARG A 130 -8.77 10.60 1.02
C ARG A 130 -9.64 10.43 2.27
N LYS A 131 -9.32 11.13 3.35
CA LYS A 131 -9.93 10.94 4.68
C LYS A 131 -9.91 9.45 5.08
N THR A 132 -8.80 8.77 4.85
CA THR A 132 -8.63 7.37 5.20
C THR A 132 -8.31 7.27 6.69
N PRO A 133 -9.05 6.50 7.49
CA PRO A 133 -8.74 6.25 8.89
C PRO A 133 -7.34 5.66 9.06
N VAL A 134 -6.57 6.23 9.96
CA VAL A 134 -5.17 5.85 10.21
C VAL A 134 -5.00 5.40 11.64
N MET A 135 -4.33 4.27 11.84
CA MET A 135 -3.84 3.79 13.13
C MET A 135 -2.31 3.79 13.11
N VAL A 136 -1.67 4.15 14.20
CA VAL A 136 -0.21 4.23 14.30
C VAL A 136 0.33 3.12 15.20
N PHE A 137 1.36 2.42 14.74
CA PHE A 137 2.12 1.45 15.52
C PHE A 137 3.57 1.91 15.65
N ILE A 138 3.96 2.32 16.85
CA ILE A 138 5.33 2.70 17.20
C ILE A 138 6.09 1.44 17.59
N ASN A 139 7.01 1.04 16.73
CA ASN A 139 7.69 -0.26 16.74
C ASN A 139 9.11 -0.19 17.30
N LYS A 140 9.67 -1.34 17.63
CA LYS A 140 11.07 -1.56 18.05
C LYS A 140 11.40 -1.06 19.46
N LEU A 141 10.43 -1.06 20.36
CA LEU A 141 10.65 -0.63 21.76
C LEU A 141 11.61 -1.54 22.54
N ASP A 142 11.98 -2.70 22.00
CA ASP A 142 13.06 -3.56 22.51
C ASP A 142 14.45 -2.95 22.36
N ARG A 143 14.55 -1.78 21.71
CA ARG A 143 15.77 -1.00 21.51
C ARG A 143 15.65 0.36 22.18
N PRO A 144 16.78 1.06 22.45
CA PRO A 144 16.73 2.45 22.92
C PRO A 144 15.92 3.30 21.93
N CYS A 145 14.85 3.90 22.43
CA CYS A 145 13.91 4.73 21.67
C CYS A 145 13.84 6.15 22.26
N LYS A 146 13.22 7.06 21.51
CA LYS A 146 12.79 8.35 22.03
C LYS A 146 11.78 8.15 23.16
N ASP A 147 11.56 9.18 23.95
CA ASP A 147 10.50 9.17 24.95
C ASP A 147 9.13 8.94 24.29
N PRO A 148 8.23 8.12 24.86
CA PRO A 148 6.92 7.85 24.27
C PRO A 148 6.05 9.09 24.08
N PHE A 149 6.08 10.06 25.00
CA PHE A 149 5.33 11.30 24.84
C PHE A 149 5.93 12.20 23.76
N ASP A 150 7.27 12.29 23.66
CA ASP A 150 7.93 13.00 22.56
C ASP A 150 7.56 12.40 21.19
N LEU A 151 7.40 11.07 21.12
CA LEU A 151 6.94 10.39 19.91
C LEU A 151 5.49 10.71 19.57
N LEU A 152 4.60 10.78 20.56
CA LEU A 152 3.21 11.18 20.35
C LEU A 152 3.11 12.62 19.85
N ASP A 153 3.83 13.55 20.46
CA ASP A 153 3.91 14.95 20.02
C ASP A 153 4.49 15.07 18.60
N GLU A 154 5.53 14.28 18.28
CA GLU A 154 6.11 14.25 16.95
C GLU A 154 5.10 13.75 15.92
N VAL A 155 4.33 12.69 16.22
CA VAL A 155 3.27 12.17 15.35
C VAL A 155 2.20 13.22 15.11
N GLU A 156 1.69 13.90 16.14
CA GLU A 156 0.69 14.95 15.98
C GLU A 156 1.19 16.10 15.10
N ARG A 157 2.38 16.62 15.40
CA ARG A 157 2.96 17.76 14.70
C ARG A 157 3.28 17.43 13.26
N GLU A 158 4.00 16.32 13.03
CA GLU A 158 4.53 15.97 11.71
C GLU A 158 3.47 15.38 10.77
N LEU A 159 2.56 14.58 11.31
CA LEU A 159 1.47 13.99 10.54
C LEU A 159 0.19 14.84 10.55
N ARG A 160 0.15 15.90 11.35
CA ARG A 160 -0.99 16.85 11.46
C ARG A 160 -2.31 16.11 11.68
N ILE A 161 -2.34 15.22 12.65
CA ILE A 161 -3.51 14.46 13.07
C ILE A 161 -3.52 14.36 14.60
N LYS A 162 -4.66 14.49 15.25
CA LYS A 162 -4.77 14.24 16.68
C LYS A 162 -4.43 12.78 16.97
N VAL A 163 -3.79 12.52 18.12
CA VAL A 163 -3.50 11.14 18.54
C VAL A 163 -4.19 10.81 19.84
N ARG A 164 -4.50 9.52 20.02
CA ARG A 164 -4.90 8.93 21.30
C ARG A 164 -4.14 7.63 21.51
N PRO A 165 -3.24 7.53 22.49
CA PRO A 165 -2.64 6.25 22.84
C PRO A 165 -3.69 5.29 23.41
N LEU A 166 -3.82 4.12 22.80
CA LEU A 166 -4.68 3.02 23.24
C LEU A 166 -3.89 1.87 23.88
N ALA A 167 -2.56 1.86 23.69
CA ALA A 167 -1.62 1.05 24.45
C ALA A 167 -0.39 1.89 24.75
N PHE A 168 0.24 1.66 25.90
CA PHE A 168 1.41 2.43 26.34
C PHE A 168 2.53 1.50 26.82
N PRO A 169 3.81 1.79 26.53
CA PRO A 169 4.92 0.92 26.88
C PRO A 169 5.29 1.06 28.34
N ILE A 170 5.74 -0.04 28.95
CA ILE A 170 6.35 -0.06 30.26
C ILE A 170 7.86 -0.09 30.05
N SER A 171 8.48 1.11 30.06
CA SER A 171 9.87 1.33 29.73
C SER A 171 10.20 1.01 28.26
N ASN A 172 11.47 1.17 27.84
CA ASN A 172 11.96 0.84 26.51
C ASN A 172 13.41 0.32 26.57
N GLY A 173 13.91 -0.14 25.43
CA GLY A 173 15.28 -0.66 25.30
C GLY A 173 15.51 -1.92 26.16
N PRO A 174 16.69 -2.02 26.80
CA PRO A 174 17.03 -3.18 27.64
C PRO A 174 16.12 -3.38 28.85
N THR A 175 15.40 -2.33 29.26
CA THR A 175 14.50 -2.34 30.41
C THR A 175 13.04 -2.51 30.03
N PHE A 176 12.72 -2.71 28.77
CA PHE A 176 11.37 -2.94 28.27
C PHE A 176 10.70 -4.12 28.98
N LYS A 177 9.57 -3.87 29.64
CA LYS A 177 8.82 -4.85 30.43
C LYS A 177 7.60 -5.40 29.69
N GLY A 178 7.04 -4.63 28.77
CA GLY A 178 5.81 -4.97 28.07
C GLY A 178 5.01 -3.73 27.71
N VAL A 179 3.74 -3.94 27.42
CA VAL A 179 2.78 -2.87 27.11
C VAL A 179 1.54 -3.00 27.97
N TYR A 180 0.98 -1.88 28.38
CA TYR A 180 -0.34 -1.80 28.97
C TYR A 180 -1.35 -1.36 27.91
N ASN A 181 -2.35 -2.20 27.67
CA ASN A 181 -3.45 -1.89 26.76
C ASN A 181 -4.50 -1.06 27.51
N ILE A 182 -4.52 0.25 27.25
CA ILE A 182 -5.45 1.19 27.89
C ILE A 182 -6.89 0.92 27.43
N TYR A 183 -7.06 0.52 26.16
CA TYR A 183 -8.37 0.25 25.57
C TYR A 183 -9.07 -0.98 26.19
N ALA A 184 -8.32 -2.06 26.41
CA ALA A 184 -8.85 -3.32 26.93
C ALA A 184 -8.49 -3.59 28.40
N HIS A 185 -7.78 -2.66 29.07
CA HIS A 185 -7.32 -2.80 30.45
C HIS A 185 -6.50 -4.07 30.70
N GLY A 186 -5.56 -4.37 29.80
CA GLY A 186 -4.75 -5.59 29.83
C GLY A 186 -3.25 -5.30 29.87
N LEU A 187 -2.51 -6.05 30.67
CA LEU A 187 -1.06 -6.00 30.76
C LEU A 187 -0.44 -7.17 29.97
N SER A 188 0.36 -6.86 28.96
CA SER A 188 1.15 -7.85 28.20
C SER A 188 2.61 -7.73 28.59
N LEU A 189 3.13 -8.79 29.23
CA LEU A 189 4.49 -8.81 29.78
C LEU A 189 5.49 -9.46 28.85
N PHE A 190 6.71 -8.95 28.87
CA PHE A 190 7.85 -9.49 28.13
C PHE A 190 8.48 -10.65 28.91
N THR A 191 8.43 -11.87 28.32
CA THR A 191 9.19 -13.01 28.82
C THR A 191 10.21 -13.43 27.77
N SER A 192 11.49 -13.55 28.15
CA SER A 192 12.61 -13.77 27.22
C SER A 192 12.60 -15.12 26.50
N ASP A 193 11.78 -16.07 26.93
CA ASP A 193 11.72 -17.44 26.42
C ASP A 193 10.68 -17.66 25.31
N GLU A 194 9.78 -16.70 25.08
CA GLU A 194 8.63 -16.86 24.17
C GLU A 194 8.85 -16.23 22.77
N ARG A 195 10.08 -16.10 22.31
CA ARG A 195 10.44 -15.42 21.05
C ARG A 195 9.81 -15.97 19.77
N GLN A 196 9.13 -17.12 19.82
CA GLN A 196 8.62 -17.80 18.63
C GLN A 196 7.16 -18.28 18.69
N THR A 197 6.47 -18.16 19.81
CA THR A 197 5.08 -18.63 19.94
C THR A 197 4.10 -17.48 20.12
N ALA A 198 2.89 -17.65 19.59
CA ALA A 198 1.81 -16.67 19.66
C ALA A 198 1.20 -16.48 21.08
N THR A 199 1.80 -17.05 22.11
CA THR A 199 1.32 -17.08 23.49
C THR A 199 2.13 -16.15 24.37
N ALA A 200 1.90 -14.81 24.26
CA ALA A 200 2.26 -13.89 25.35
C ALA A 200 1.23 -14.06 26.48
N SER A 201 1.71 -14.13 27.72
CA SER A 201 0.80 -14.12 28.88
C SER A 201 0.23 -12.73 29.06
N THR A 202 -1.04 -12.54 28.73
CA THR A 202 -1.77 -11.31 29.03
C THR A 202 -2.41 -11.45 30.41
N VAL A 203 -2.13 -10.50 31.29
CA VAL A 203 -2.75 -10.41 32.60
C VAL A 203 -3.76 -9.27 32.59
N GLU A 204 -5.01 -9.55 32.94
CA GLU A 204 -6.03 -8.51 33.04
C GLU A 204 -5.79 -7.69 34.32
N ILE A 205 -5.48 -6.41 34.16
CA ILE A 205 -5.32 -5.45 35.26
C ILE A 205 -6.21 -4.24 34.96
N ARG A 206 -7.40 -4.26 35.53
CA ARG A 206 -8.39 -3.16 35.34
C ARG A 206 -8.12 -1.97 36.24
N ASP A 207 -7.56 -2.22 37.43
CA ASP A 207 -7.21 -1.18 38.38
C ASP A 207 -5.69 -1.07 38.48
N LEU A 208 -5.14 0.00 37.93
CA LEU A 208 -3.71 0.28 38.02
C LEU A 208 -3.23 0.55 39.46
N ALA A 209 -4.13 0.90 40.41
CA ALA A 209 -3.80 1.06 41.81
C ALA A 209 -3.60 -0.29 42.53
N ALA A 210 -4.05 -1.39 41.94
CA ALA A 210 -3.93 -2.72 42.53
C ALA A 210 -2.46 -3.15 42.72
N PRO A 211 -2.12 -3.77 43.90
CA PRO A 211 -0.75 -4.22 44.19
C PRO A 211 -0.21 -5.28 43.24
N GLU A 212 -1.09 -5.96 42.48
CA GLU A 212 -0.74 -6.97 41.49
C GLU A 212 0.14 -6.36 40.39
N LEU A 213 -0.06 -5.11 40.02
CA LEU A 213 0.79 -4.41 39.05
C LEU A 213 2.24 -4.35 39.51
N ASP A 214 2.44 -3.98 40.80
CA ASP A 214 3.78 -3.89 41.41
C ASP A 214 4.47 -5.26 41.43
N ALA A 215 3.72 -6.35 41.66
CA ALA A 215 4.24 -7.70 41.66
C ALA A 215 4.69 -8.16 40.26
N HIS A 216 3.99 -7.73 39.18
CA HIS A 216 4.30 -8.13 37.81
C HIS A 216 5.45 -7.33 37.18
N VAL A 217 5.49 -6.01 37.37
CA VAL A 217 6.46 -5.15 36.68
C VAL A 217 7.55 -4.57 37.60
N GLY A 218 7.34 -4.63 38.90
CA GLY A 218 8.16 -4.00 39.94
C GLY A 218 7.69 -2.57 40.30
N GLU A 219 7.82 -2.19 41.58
CA GLU A 219 7.30 -0.93 42.14
C GLU A 219 7.66 0.32 41.32
N ARG A 220 8.91 0.42 40.85
CA ARG A 220 9.37 1.55 40.06
C ARG A 220 8.59 1.71 38.76
N TYR A 221 8.42 0.64 38.00
CA TYR A 221 7.75 0.66 36.70
C TYR A 221 6.23 0.75 36.85
N ALA A 222 5.67 0.17 37.90
CA ALA A 222 4.27 0.30 38.22
C ALA A 222 3.90 1.76 38.58
N ARG A 223 4.73 2.44 39.35
CA ARG A 223 4.56 3.88 39.66
C ARG A 223 4.62 4.70 38.38
N GLN A 224 5.63 4.49 37.55
CA GLN A 224 5.77 5.21 36.29
C GLN A 224 4.53 5.01 35.40
N LEU A 225 4.05 3.76 35.25
CA LEU A 225 2.85 3.48 34.46
C LEU A 225 1.60 4.18 34.99
N ARG A 226 1.45 4.30 36.33
CA ARG A 226 0.34 5.06 36.94
C ARG A 226 0.43 6.53 36.58
N GLU A 227 1.61 7.14 36.75
CA GLU A 227 1.87 8.54 36.39
C GLU A 227 1.65 8.79 34.89
N ASP A 228 2.16 7.93 34.02
CA ASP A 228 1.98 8.03 32.59
C ASP A 228 0.51 7.88 32.16
N SER A 229 -0.23 6.96 32.81
CA SER A 229 -1.66 6.77 32.54
C SER A 229 -2.51 7.96 33.00
N GLU A 230 -2.20 8.55 34.14
CA GLU A 230 -2.85 9.78 34.64
C GLU A 230 -2.57 10.95 33.67
N LEU A 231 -1.33 11.06 33.19
CA LEU A 231 -0.95 12.09 32.23
C LEU A 231 -1.70 11.91 30.90
N ILE A 232 -1.81 10.68 30.40
CA ILE A 232 -2.56 10.36 29.16
C ILE A 232 -4.03 10.77 29.30
N GLU A 233 -4.68 10.44 30.43
CA GLU A 233 -6.08 10.79 30.65
C GLU A 233 -6.29 12.30 30.86
N GLY A 234 -5.27 13.02 31.33
CA GLY A 234 -5.31 14.46 31.52
C GLY A 234 -5.01 15.30 30.28
N VAL A 235 -4.21 14.78 29.36
CA VAL A 235 -3.69 15.53 28.20
C VAL A 235 -4.44 15.19 26.90
N TYR A 236 -4.78 13.91 26.68
CA TYR A 236 -5.41 13.46 25.45
C TYR A 236 -6.92 13.31 25.63
N ASP A 237 -7.69 13.78 24.62
CA ASP A 237 -9.14 13.55 24.57
C ASP A 237 -9.44 12.04 24.62
N PRO A 238 -10.56 11.61 25.22
CA PRO A 238 -11.02 10.21 25.15
C PRO A 238 -11.10 9.71 23.71
N PHE A 239 -10.91 8.40 23.51
CA PHE A 239 -11.01 7.83 22.17
C PHE A 239 -12.42 8.04 21.58
N ASP A 240 -12.45 8.73 20.45
CA ASP A 240 -13.66 8.96 19.65
C ASP A 240 -13.55 8.17 18.35
N ARG A 241 -14.39 7.14 18.21
CA ARG A 241 -14.43 6.28 17.03
C ARG A 241 -14.87 7.04 15.78
N ASP A 242 -15.79 7.99 15.89
CA ASP A 242 -16.28 8.76 14.73
C ASP A 242 -15.19 9.71 14.22
N ALA A 243 -14.42 10.34 15.10
CA ALA A 243 -13.25 11.13 14.73
C ALA A 243 -12.17 10.26 14.07
N TYR A 244 -11.95 9.03 14.55
CA TYR A 244 -11.06 8.07 13.90
C TYR A 244 -11.56 7.71 12.49
N LEU A 245 -12.84 7.38 12.33
CA LEU A 245 -13.42 7.02 11.03
C LEU A 245 -13.45 8.19 10.04
N ALA A 246 -13.49 9.42 10.54
CA ALA A 246 -13.38 10.64 9.74
C ALA A 246 -11.94 10.95 9.29
N GLY A 247 -10.94 10.32 9.91
CA GLY A 247 -9.52 10.57 9.65
C GLY A 247 -8.95 11.77 10.41
N ASP A 248 -9.61 12.20 11.50
CA ASP A 248 -9.23 13.35 12.32
C ASP A 248 -8.46 12.93 13.59
N LEU A 249 -8.59 11.67 14.02
CA LEU A 249 -7.93 11.08 15.18
C LEU A 249 -7.22 9.79 14.78
N ALA A 250 -5.98 9.60 15.23
CA ALA A 250 -5.23 8.36 15.08
C ALA A 250 -5.03 7.64 16.42
N PRO A 251 -5.60 6.44 16.61
CA PRO A 251 -5.21 5.55 17.69
C PRO A 251 -3.73 5.17 17.58
N VAL A 252 -3.00 5.20 18.70
CA VAL A 252 -1.57 4.88 18.75
C VAL A 252 -1.32 3.66 19.63
N PHE A 253 -0.55 2.72 19.09
CA PHE A 253 -0.06 1.53 19.77
C PHE A 253 1.44 1.53 19.80
N PHE A 254 2.01 0.98 20.86
CA PHE A 254 3.44 0.80 21.05
C PHE A 254 3.77 -0.68 21.13
N GLY A 255 4.93 -1.07 20.61
CA GLY A 255 5.33 -2.46 20.71
C GLY A 255 6.68 -2.80 20.11
N SER A 256 6.93 -4.09 20.03
CA SER A 256 8.05 -4.70 19.32
C SER A 256 7.56 -5.87 18.48
N ALA A 257 7.37 -5.64 17.19
CA ALA A 257 6.83 -6.64 16.28
C ALA A 257 7.70 -7.91 16.25
N ILE A 258 9.03 -7.77 16.27
CA ILE A 258 9.94 -8.93 16.26
C ILE A 258 9.74 -9.85 17.48
N ASN A 259 9.37 -9.27 18.60
CA ASN A 259 9.17 -9.96 19.87
C ASN A 259 7.69 -10.23 20.19
N ASN A 260 6.77 -10.00 19.25
CA ASN A 260 5.32 -10.22 19.36
C ASN A 260 4.57 -9.27 20.34
N PHE A 261 5.20 -8.17 20.80
CA PHE A 261 4.58 -7.25 21.76
C PHE A 261 3.78 -6.14 21.11
N GLY A 262 2.62 -5.83 21.68
CA GLY A 262 1.71 -4.83 21.18
C GLY A 262 0.98 -5.22 19.88
N VAL A 263 1.34 -6.35 19.25
CA VAL A 263 0.78 -6.76 17.96
C VAL A 263 -0.60 -7.37 18.11
N ARG A 264 -0.80 -8.19 19.15
CA ARG A 264 -2.12 -8.77 19.46
C ARG A 264 -3.09 -7.66 19.85
N GLU A 265 -2.67 -6.77 20.72
CA GLU A 265 -3.44 -5.63 21.21
C GLU A 265 -3.86 -4.72 20.06
N LEU A 266 -2.93 -4.46 19.13
CA LEU A 266 -3.22 -3.76 17.88
C LEU A 266 -4.29 -4.49 17.05
N LEU A 267 -4.14 -5.81 16.82
CA LEU A 267 -5.05 -6.60 16.00
C LEU A 267 -6.46 -6.67 16.61
N GLU A 268 -6.57 -6.94 17.90
CA GLU A 268 -7.84 -7.04 18.61
C GLU A 268 -8.59 -5.70 18.60
N CYS A 269 -7.91 -4.60 18.91
CA CYS A 269 -8.50 -3.28 18.82
C CYS A 269 -8.85 -2.92 17.36
N PHE A 270 -7.98 -3.27 16.40
CA PHE A 270 -8.22 -2.99 15.00
C PHE A 270 -9.52 -3.64 14.48
N ILE A 271 -9.77 -4.91 14.78
CA ILE A 271 -11.01 -5.59 14.32
C ILE A 271 -12.26 -4.98 14.94
N ASP A 272 -12.16 -4.38 16.12
CA ASP A 272 -13.26 -3.75 16.82
C ASP A 272 -13.57 -2.35 16.27
N ILE A 273 -12.56 -1.48 16.13
CA ILE A 273 -12.77 -0.07 15.80
C ILE A 273 -12.66 0.26 14.30
N ALA A 274 -11.91 -0.54 13.51
CA ALA A 274 -11.68 -0.27 12.09
C ALA A 274 -12.99 -0.29 11.28
N PRO A 275 -13.05 0.50 10.18
CA PRO A 275 -14.25 0.53 9.37
C PRO A 275 -14.50 -0.79 8.64
N SER A 276 -15.77 -1.14 8.47
CA SER A 276 -16.21 -2.02 7.40
C SER A 276 -15.94 -1.37 6.04
N PRO A 277 -16.07 -2.09 4.92
CA PRO A 277 -15.89 -1.52 3.58
C PRO A 277 -16.60 -0.19 3.40
N ARG A 278 -15.86 0.80 2.91
CA ARG A 278 -16.33 2.18 2.77
C ARG A 278 -16.88 2.43 1.37
N PRO A 279 -17.79 3.40 1.21
CA PRO A 279 -18.26 3.83 -0.10
C PRO A 279 -17.13 4.31 -1.01
N SER A 280 -17.26 4.03 -2.31
CA SER A 280 -16.28 4.40 -3.32
C SER A 280 -16.83 5.44 -4.29
N GLN A 281 -15.99 6.42 -4.67
CA GLN A 281 -16.38 7.51 -5.57
C GLN A 281 -16.18 7.10 -7.03
N THR A 282 -17.15 7.43 -7.87
CA THR A 282 -17.07 7.31 -9.34
C THR A 282 -17.23 8.68 -10.01
N GLU A 283 -17.09 8.75 -11.33
CA GLU A 283 -17.28 9.98 -12.08
C GLU A 283 -18.71 10.54 -11.97
N THR A 284 -19.69 9.68 -11.76
CA THR A 284 -21.12 10.05 -11.81
C THR A 284 -21.82 10.00 -10.47
N ARG A 285 -21.40 9.12 -9.56
CA ARG A 285 -22.05 8.91 -8.26
C ARG A 285 -21.13 8.25 -7.24
N ARG A 286 -21.57 8.21 -6.01
CA ARG A 286 -20.98 7.40 -4.94
C ARG A 286 -21.62 6.01 -4.96
N VAL A 287 -20.79 4.97 -4.88
CA VAL A 287 -21.19 3.57 -4.78
C VAL A 287 -21.18 3.15 -3.33
N GLU A 288 -22.30 2.66 -2.82
CA GLU A 288 -22.43 2.14 -1.45
C GLU A 288 -22.18 0.63 -1.41
N PRO A 289 -21.43 0.11 -0.42
CA PRO A 289 -21.14 -1.33 -0.32
C PRO A 289 -22.38 -2.22 -0.27
N ALA A 290 -23.47 -1.73 0.30
CA ALA A 290 -24.73 -2.47 0.47
C ALA A 290 -25.59 -2.55 -0.80
N GLU A 291 -25.19 -1.95 -1.92
CA GLU A 291 -25.89 -2.09 -3.19
C GLU A 291 -25.90 -3.55 -3.65
N GLU A 292 -27.04 -4.01 -4.22
CA GLU A 292 -27.21 -5.41 -4.63
C GLU A 292 -26.31 -5.80 -5.82
N LYS A 293 -26.10 -4.86 -6.76
CA LYS A 293 -25.32 -5.09 -7.98
C LYS A 293 -23.81 -5.00 -7.70
N MET A 294 -23.09 -5.99 -8.19
CA MET A 294 -21.65 -6.01 -8.08
C MET A 294 -21.00 -4.91 -8.91
N THR A 295 -20.12 -4.16 -8.25
CA THR A 295 -19.19 -3.25 -8.90
C THR A 295 -17.80 -3.42 -8.28
N GLY A 296 -16.76 -3.16 -9.08
CA GLY A 296 -15.38 -3.21 -8.61
C GLY A 296 -14.41 -2.61 -9.63
N PHE A 297 -13.20 -2.32 -9.17
CA PHE A 297 -12.15 -1.76 -10.03
C PHE A 297 -10.80 -2.44 -9.85
N VAL A 298 -10.02 -2.45 -10.92
CA VAL A 298 -8.65 -2.97 -10.93
C VAL A 298 -7.70 -1.88 -10.42
N PHE A 299 -7.06 -2.11 -9.28
CA PHE A 299 -6.09 -1.15 -8.74
C PHE A 299 -4.63 -1.57 -9.00
N LYS A 300 -4.40 -2.85 -9.31
CA LYS A 300 -3.08 -3.41 -9.55
C LYS A 300 -3.13 -4.53 -10.57
N ILE A 301 -2.06 -4.67 -11.35
CA ILE A 301 -1.82 -5.81 -12.23
C ILE A 301 -0.43 -6.33 -11.93
N HIS A 302 -0.26 -7.65 -11.94
CA HIS A 302 1.03 -8.30 -11.79
C HIS A 302 1.15 -9.45 -12.81
N ALA A 303 2.23 -9.45 -13.59
CA ALA A 303 2.54 -10.55 -14.51
C ALA A 303 3.60 -11.47 -13.90
N ASN A 304 3.60 -12.73 -14.34
CA ASN A 304 4.62 -13.74 -14.02
C ASN A 304 4.84 -13.94 -12.51
N MET A 305 3.77 -13.98 -11.72
CA MET A 305 3.87 -14.31 -10.29
C MET A 305 4.42 -15.73 -10.04
N ASP A 306 4.21 -16.64 -10.97
CA ASP A 306 4.85 -17.94 -11.03
C ASP A 306 5.86 -17.95 -12.18
N PRO A 307 7.18 -18.13 -11.91
CA PRO A 307 8.20 -18.17 -12.95
C PRO A 307 7.98 -19.27 -14.01
N ASN A 308 7.25 -20.34 -13.66
CA ASN A 308 6.96 -21.46 -14.55
C ASN A 308 5.71 -21.23 -15.42
N HIS A 309 4.86 -20.28 -15.01
CA HIS A 309 3.62 -19.94 -15.71
C HIS A 309 3.61 -18.46 -16.06
N ARG A 310 3.38 -18.13 -17.34
CA ARG A 310 3.26 -16.74 -17.81
C ARG A 310 1.87 -16.21 -17.51
N ASP A 311 1.53 -16.17 -16.23
CA ASP A 311 0.23 -15.70 -15.74
C ASP A 311 0.27 -14.20 -15.50
N ARG A 312 -0.79 -13.52 -15.90
CA ARG A 312 -1.05 -12.14 -15.56
C ARG A 312 -2.31 -12.09 -14.70
N ILE A 313 -2.22 -11.45 -13.55
CA ILE A 313 -3.31 -11.33 -12.58
C ILE A 313 -3.64 -9.86 -12.37
N ALA A 314 -4.90 -9.51 -12.58
CA ALA A 314 -5.45 -8.21 -12.20
C ALA A 314 -6.12 -8.33 -10.83
N PHE A 315 -5.79 -7.39 -9.93
CA PHE A 315 -6.34 -7.33 -8.58
C PHE A 315 -7.56 -6.42 -8.59
N LEU A 316 -8.74 -7.02 -8.44
CA LEU A 316 -10.03 -6.35 -8.41
C LEU A 316 -10.46 -6.11 -6.97
N LYS A 317 -10.69 -4.85 -6.57
CA LYS A 317 -11.39 -4.48 -5.33
C LYS A 317 -12.88 -4.58 -5.57
N ILE A 318 -13.59 -5.36 -4.77
CA ILE A 318 -15.07 -5.39 -4.78
C ILE A 318 -15.57 -4.20 -3.97
N CYS A 319 -16.40 -3.36 -4.60
CA CYS A 319 -16.93 -2.13 -3.99
C CYS A 319 -18.39 -2.27 -3.56
N SER A 320 -19.20 -3.04 -4.28
CA SER A 320 -20.61 -3.29 -3.95
C SER A 320 -21.05 -4.68 -4.40
N GLY A 321 -22.17 -5.15 -3.88
CA GLY A 321 -22.83 -6.38 -4.27
C GLY A 321 -22.02 -7.65 -4.01
N ARG A 322 -22.35 -8.72 -4.73
CA ARG A 322 -21.70 -10.01 -4.62
C ARG A 322 -21.04 -10.40 -5.94
N PHE A 323 -19.74 -10.60 -5.93
CA PHE A 323 -19.04 -11.23 -7.05
C PHE A 323 -19.27 -12.74 -7.01
N GLU A 324 -19.62 -13.34 -8.14
CA GLU A 324 -19.84 -14.78 -8.29
C GLU A 324 -19.00 -15.34 -9.44
N ARG A 325 -18.39 -16.47 -9.20
CA ARG A 325 -17.66 -17.23 -10.21
C ARG A 325 -18.57 -17.60 -11.38
N ASN A 326 -18.08 -17.52 -12.59
CA ASN A 326 -18.80 -17.85 -13.83
C ASN A 326 -20.03 -16.96 -14.13
N ARG A 327 -20.24 -15.85 -13.42
CA ARG A 327 -21.23 -14.83 -13.76
C ARG A 327 -20.68 -13.87 -14.81
N ASN A 328 -21.56 -13.26 -15.59
CA ASN A 328 -21.18 -12.25 -16.60
C ASN A 328 -21.04 -10.88 -15.94
N TYR A 329 -19.92 -10.21 -16.21
CA TYR A 329 -19.66 -8.84 -15.77
C TYR A 329 -19.28 -7.97 -16.97
N LEU A 330 -19.84 -6.76 -17.01
CA LEU A 330 -19.49 -5.76 -18.00
C LEU A 330 -18.10 -5.19 -17.69
N HIS A 331 -17.15 -5.38 -18.57
CA HIS A 331 -15.91 -4.65 -18.59
C HIS A 331 -16.16 -3.29 -19.26
N VAL A 332 -16.28 -2.23 -18.44
CA VAL A 332 -16.86 -0.94 -18.87
C VAL A 332 -16.06 -0.30 -20.01
N ARG A 333 -14.71 -0.27 -19.92
CA ARG A 333 -13.85 0.32 -20.95
C ARG A 333 -14.01 -0.35 -22.31
N SER A 334 -14.13 -1.68 -22.38
CA SER A 334 -14.26 -2.40 -23.65
C SER A 334 -15.69 -2.64 -24.10
N GLY A 335 -16.69 -2.42 -23.23
CA GLY A 335 -18.08 -2.73 -23.45
C GLY A 335 -18.41 -4.23 -23.55
N LYS A 336 -17.45 -5.12 -23.25
CA LYS A 336 -17.61 -6.57 -23.37
C LYS A 336 -18.11 -7.19 -22.07
N GLN A 337 -18.92 -8.25 -22.22
CA GLN A 337 -19.29 -9.12 -21.10
C GLN A 337 -18.22 -10.21 -20.94
N LEU A 338 -17.69 -10.34 -19.71
CA LEU A 338 -16.66 -11.31 -19.37
C LEU A 338 -17.12 -12.23 -18.24
N LYS A 339 -16.63 -13.48 -18.30
CA LYS A 339 -16.82 -14.50 -17.25
C LYS A 339 -15.48 -14.90 -16.67
N PHE A 340 -15.43 -15.10 -15.36
CA PHE A 340 -14.24 -15.52 -14.66
C PHE A 340 -14.40 -16.95 -14.12
N SER A 341 -13.71 -17.91 -14.75
CA SER A 341 -13.80 -19.34 -14.37
C SER A 341 -12.91 -19.70 -13.18
N SER A 342 -11.84 -18.94 -12.95
CA SER A 342 -10.86 -19.23 -11.91
C SER A 342 -10.45 -17.95 -11.15
N PRO A 343 -11.41 -17.21 -10.57
CA PRO A 343 -11.08 -16.07 -9.71
C PRO A 343 -10.38 -16.58 -8.46
N THR A 344 -9.35 -15.87 -8.01
CA THR A 344 -8.50 -16.30 -6.89
C THR A 344 -8.58 -15.33 -5.71
N ALA A 345 -8.59 -15.88 -4.50
CA ALA A 345 -8.24 -15.14 -3.28
C ALA A 345 -6.82 -15.47 -2.86
N PHE A 346 -6.25 -14.55 -2.11
CA PHE A 346 -4.89 -14.63 -1.60
C PHE A 346 -4.98 -14.91 -0.09
N MET A 347 -4.82 -16.18 0.29
CA MET A 347 -4.83 -16.63 1.69
C MET A 347 -3.39 -16.90 2.12
N ALA A 348 -2.74 -15.89 2.70
CA ALA A 348 -1.34 -15.95 3.14
C ALA A 348 -0.41 -16.61 2.09
N GLU A 349 0.01 -17.86 2.31
CA GLU A 349 0.93 -18.57 1.43
C GLU A 349 0.25 -19.24 0.21
N LYS A 350 -1.10 -19.26 0.14
CA LYS A 350 -1.83 -20.04 -0.86
C LYS A 350 -2.80 -19.18 -1.66
N LYS A 351 -2.79 -19.38 -2.97
CA LYS A 351 -3.86 -18.92 -3.86
C LYS A 351 -4.95 -19.99 -3.89
N SER A 352 -6.20 -19.60 -3.69
CA SER A 352 -7.35 -20.50 -3.80
C SER A 352 -8.37 -19.92 -4.78
N VAL A 353 -8.96 -20.80 -5.59
CA VAL A 353 -10.11 -20.42 -6.42
C VAL A 353 -11.29 -20.19 -5.50
N ILE A 354 -12.02 -19.10 -5.73
CA ILE A 354 -13.20 -18.73 -4.94
C ILE A 354 -14.46 -18.75 -5.79
N ASP A 355 -15.57 -19.06 -5.16
CA ASP A 355 -16.89 -19.00 -5.81
C ASP A 355 -17.58 -17.66 -5.62
N GLU A 356 -17.31 -16.97 -4.50
CA GLU A 356 -17.94 -15.69 -4.14
C GLU A 356 -16.93 -14.73 -3.50
N ALA A 357 -17.17 -13.43 -3.68
CA ALA A 357 -16.49 -12.35 -2.96
C ALA A 357 -17.46 -11.19 -2.72
N TYR A 358 -17.17 -10.39 -1.70
CA TYR A 358 -18.06 -9.33 -1.20
C TYR A 358 -17.31 -8.00 -1.08
N PRO A 359 -18.02 -6.87 -0.88
CA PRO A 359 -17.36 -5.58 -0.69
C PRO A 359 -16.25 -5.63 0.35
N GLY A 360 -15.12 -5.07 0.01
CA GLY A 360 -13.88 -5.15 0.80
C GLY A 360 -12.92 -6.25 0.35
N ASP A 361 -13.40 -7.33 -0.28
CA ASP A 361 -12.51 -8.38 -0.78
C ASP A 361 -11.69 -7.91 -1.98
N ILE A 362 -10.50 -8.50 -2.11
CA ILE A 362 -9.61 -8.36 -3.27
C ILE A 362 -9.62 -9.70 -4.02
N VAL A 363 -9.97 -9.66 -5.29
CA VAL A 363 -10.05 -10.85 -6.15
C VAL A 363 -9.00 -10.78 -7.24
N GLY A 364 -8.22 -11.83 -7.41
CA GLY A 364 -7.30 -12.00 -8.53
C GLY A 364 -8.03 -12.53 -9.75
N LEU A 365 -8.00 -11.79 -10.83
CA LEU A 365 -8.56 -12.17 -12.12
C LEU A 365 -7.45 -12.50 -13.10
N HIS A 366 -7.49 -13.70 -13.70
CA HIS A 366 -6.58 -14.04 -14.77
C HIS A 366 -6.82 -13.17 -16.00
N ASP A 367 -5.77 -12.56 -16.51
CA ASP A 367 -5.79 -11.63 -17.63
C ASP A 367 -4.84 -12.08 -18.74
N THR A 368 -5.32 -12.01 -19.97
CA THR A 368 -4.53 -12.30 -21.17
C THR A 368 -3.79 -11.10 -21.75
N GLY A 369 -3.74 -9.98 -21.02
CA GLY A 369 -3.14 -8.71 -21.43
C GLY A 369 -4.16 -7.66 -21.86
N THR A 370 -5.43 -7.84 -21.48
CA THR A 370 -6.54 -6.95 -21.86
C THR A 370 -6.83 -5.89 -20.80
N PHE A 371 -6.62 -6.23 -19.53
CA PHE A 371 -6.99 -5.36 -18.42
C PHE A 371 -5.93 -4.28 -18.16
N LYS A 372 -6.41 -3.13 -17.69
CA LYS A 372 -5.60 -1.99 -17.28
C LYS A 372 -5.95 -1.60 -15.85
N ILE A 373 -5.00 -0.95 -15.18
CA ILE A 373 -5.26 -0.30 -13.90
C ILE A 373 -6.36 0.75 -14.12
N GLY A 374 -7.35 0.81 -13.23
CA GLY A 374 -8.52 1.65 -13.36
C GLY A 374 -9.71 1.01 -14.09
N ASP A 375 -9.53 -0.15 -14.72
CA ASP A 375 -10.65 -0.85 -15.35
C ASP A 375 -11.74 -1.19 -14.33
N THR A 376 -12.98 -0.95 -14.73
CA THR A 376 -14.17 -1.17 -13.91
C THR A 376 -14.97 -2.36 -14.43
N PHE A 377 -15.40 -3.20 -13.50
CA PHE A 377 -16.31 -4.32 -13.75
C PHE A 377 -17.62 -4.12 -13.00
N THR A 378 -18.75 -4.33 -13.69
CA THR A 378 -20.09 -4.12 -13.12
C THR A 378 -21.09 -5.17 -13.63
N GLU A 379 -22.26 -5.21 -13.03
CA GLU A 379 -23.41 -5.96 -13.53
C GLU A 379 -24.27 -5.15 -14.52
N GLY A 380 -23.61 -4.40 -15.43
CA GLY A 380 -24.24 -3.72 -16.55
C GLY A 380 -24.28 -2.19 -16.48
N GLU A 381 -24.01 -1.59 -15.33
CA GLU A 381 -23.92 -0.13 -15.21
C GLU A 381 -22.59 0.38 -15.80
N LYS A 382 -22.68 1.46 -16.58
CA LYS A 382 -21.49 2.13 -17.14
C LYS A 382 -21.03 3.22 -16.17
N LEU A 383 -20.11 2.89 -15.30
CA LEU A 383 -19.47 3.83 -14.37
C LEU A 383 -17.95 3.61 -14.36
N LYS A 384 -17.21 4.61 -13.89
CA LYS A 384 -15.77 4.54 -13.75
C LYS A 384 -15.37 5.06 -12.37
N PHE A 385 -14.61 4.26 -11.62
CA PHE A 385 -14.08 4.68 -10.33
C PHE A 385 -12.99 5.73 -10.51
N THR A 386 -12.97 6.71 -9.61
CA THR A 386 -12.03 7.85 -9.63
C THR A 386 -11.01 7.78 -8.49
N GLY A 387 -9.99 8.63 -8.57
CA GLY A 387 -9.00 8.77 -7.51
C GLY A 387 -7.90 7.73 -7.50
N ILE A 388 -7.71 6.98 -8.60
CA ILE A 388 -6.53 6.12 -8.78
C ILE A 388 -5.41 7.03 -9.30
N PRO A 389 -4.36 7.31 -8.48
CA PRO A 389 -3.35 8.27 -8.87
C PRO A 389 -2.39 7.69 -9.91
N SER A 390 -1.95 8.55 -10.81
CA SER A 390 -0.77 8.34 -11.63
C SER A 390 0.11 9.58 -11.51
N PHE A 391 1.40 9.40 -11.34
CA PHE A 391 2.35 10.49 -11.13
C PHE A 391 3.21 10.69 -12.37
N ALA A 392 3.72 11.92 -12.55
CA ALA A 392 4.75 12.15 -13.53
C ALA A 392 6.07 11.52 -13.06
N PRO A 393 6.80 10.83 -13.93
CA PRO A 393 8.12 10.32 -13.60
C PRO A 393 9.12 11.45 -13.35
N GLU A 394 10.09 11.16 -12.49
CA GLU A 394 11.18 12.09 -12.12
C GLU A 394 12.51 11.69 -12.75
N GLN A 395 12.65 10.43 -13.19
CA GLN A 395 13.86 9.89 -13.77
C GLN A 395 13.56 9.29 -15.14
N PHE A 396 14.42 9.56 -16.13
CA PHE A 396 14.20 9.15 -17.50
C PHE A 396 15.45 8.50 -18.10
N ARG A 397 15.25 7.39 -18.84
CA ARG A 397 16.32 6.75 -19.62
C ARG A 397 15.78 6.19 -20.92
N TYR A 398 16.58 6.25 -21.96
CA TYR A 398 16.31 5.43 -23.14
C TYR A 398 16.52 3.97 -22.80
N ILE A 399 15.64 3.11 -23.35
CA ILE A 399 15.81 1.66 -23.31
C ILE A 399 16.20 1.14 -24.68
N GLU A 400 17.31 0.43 -24.74
CA GLU A 400 17.84 -0.16 -25.97
C GLU A 400 17.95 -1.67 -25.84
N ASN A 401 17.74 -2.36 -26.95
CA ASN A 401 17.92 -3.80 -27.00
C ASN A 401 19.42 -4.14 -27.05
N ALA A 402 19.89 -4.92 -26.08
CA ALA A 402 21.28 -5.37 -26.03
C ALA A 402 21.53 -6.62 -26.92
N ASP A 403 20.45 -7.35 -27.31
CA ASP A 403 20.52 -8.54 -28.15
C ASP A 403 19.51 -8.43 -29.31
N PRO A 404 19.95 -8.17 -30.54
CA PRO A 404 19.07 -8.01 -31.69
C PRO A 404 18.10 -9.18 -31.93
N LEU A 405 18.47 -10.40 -31.53
CA LEU A 405 17.63 -11.59 -31.67
C LEU A 405 16.45 -11.61 -30.68
N LYS A 406 16.52 -10.81 -29.62
CA LYS A 406 15.52 -10.74 -28.55
C LYS A 406 14.60 -9.51 -28.63
N PHE A 407 14.57 -8.81 -29.76
CA PHE A 407 13.79 -7.57 -29.92
C PHE A 407 12.29 -7.76 -29.56
N LYS A 408 11.66 -8.84 -30.02
CA LYS A 408 10.25 -9.11 -29.72
C LYS A 408 10.01 -9.41 -28.24
N GLN A 409 10.92 -10.13 -27.60
CA GLN A 409 10.85 -10.43 -26.18
C GLN A 409 11.01 -9.15 -25.33
N LEU A 410 11.98 -8.29 -25.68
CA LEU A 410 12.16 -7.00 -25.03
C LEU A 410 10.92 -6.13 -25.17
N ALA A 411 10.40 -5.98 -26.38
CA ALA A 411 9.21 -5.18 -26.63
C ALA A 411 8.02 -5.68 -25.80
N LYS A 412 7.77 -6.99 -25.80
CA LYS A 412 6.70 -7.60 -25.00
C LYS A 412 6.91 -7.41 -23.51
N GLY A 413 8.13 -7.61 -23.00
CA GLY A 413 8.47 -7.43 -21.59
C GLY A 413 8.25 -6.00 -21.13
N VAL A 414 8.74 -5.03 -21.89
CA VAL A 414 8.51 -3.60 -21.62
C VAL A 414 7.02 -3.29 -21.59
N ASP A 415 6.27 -3.72 -22.60
CA ASP A 415 4.84 -3.42 -22.67
C ASP A 415 4.05 -4.00 -21.48
N GLN A 416 4.40 -5.23 -21.04
CA GLN A 416 3.75 -5.86 -19.88
C GLN A 416 4.11 -5.18 -18.55
N LEU A 417 5.41 -4.85 -18.35
CA LEU A 417 5.84 -4.13 -17.14
C LEU A 417 5.19 -2.74 -17.03
N MET A 418 5.00 -2.06 -18.17
CA MET A 418 4.30 -0.77 -18.19
C MET A 418 2.80 -0.93 -17.89
N ASP A 419 2.16 -2.03 -18.33
CA ASP A 419 0.77 -2.30 -17.97
C ASP A 419 0.58 -2.61 -16.48
N GLU A 420 1.60 -3.15 -15.83
CA GLU A 420 1.63 -3.32 -14.38
C GLU A 420 1.78 -1.98 -13.63
N GLY A 421 2.11 -0.90 -14.36
CA GLY A 421 2.37 0.42 -13.78
C GLY A 421 3.69 0.50 -13.03
N VAL A 422 4.67 -0.35 -13.35
CA VAL A 422 6.02 -0.28 -12.73
C VAL A 422 6.74 1.00 -13.13
N ALA A 423 6.48 1.51 -14.34
CA ALA A 423 7.03 2.74 -14.89
C ALA A 423 6.14 3.24 -16.02
N GLN A 424 6.52 4.34 -16.65
CA GLN A 424 5.80 4.91 -17.80
C GLN A 424 6.65 4.82 -19.05
N LEU A 425 6.01 4.50 -20.20
CA LEU A 425 6.65 4.41 -21.49
C LEU A 425 6.28 5.62 -22.35
N PHE A 426 7.32 6.26 -22.89
CA PHE A 426 7.19 7.32 -23.88
C PHE A 426 7.94 6.92 -25.15
N THR A 427 7.40 7.33 -26.29
CA THR A 427 8.07 7.18 -27.59
C THR A 427 8.35 8.58 -28.13
N SER A 428 9.62 8.92 -28.33
CA SER A 428 10.02 10.21 -28.89
C SER A 428 9.47 10.37 -30.29
N GLN A 429 8.82 11.50 -30.58
CA GLN A 429 8.32 11.82 -31.92
C GLN A 429 9.45 12.20 -32.88
N LEU A 430 10.60 12.65 -32.36
CA LEU A 430 11.76 13.03 -33.15
C LEU A 430 12.43 11.84 -33.83
N ASN A 431 12.65 10.74 -33.09
CA ASN A 431 13.50 9.63 -33.52
C ASN A 431 12.92 8.24 -33.28
N GLY A 432 11.70 8.13 -32.73
CA GLY A 432 11.03 6.87 -32.43
C GLY A 432 11.64 6.06 -31.29
N ARG A 433 12.66 6.57 -30.59
CA ARG A 433 13.29 5.86 -29.46
C ARG A 433 12.33 5.77 -28.27
N ARG A 434 12.42 4.64 -27.57
CA ARG A 434 11.63 4.39 -26.35
C ARG A 434 12.32 4.96 -25.13
N ILE A 435 11.57 5.70 -24.31
CA ILE A 435 12.02 6.32 -23.06
C ILE A 435 11.20 5.71 -21.93
N ILE A 436 11.86 5.21 -20.91
CA ILE A 436 11.23 4.76 -19.67
C ILE A 436 11.36 5.88 -18.64
N GLY A 437 10.21 6.27 -18.09
CA GLY A 437 10.11 7.21 -16.98
C GLY A 437 9.76 6.50 -15.69
N THR A 438 10.51 6.75 -14.63
CA THR A 438 10.34 6.16 -13.29
C THR A 438 10.28 7.24 -12.22
N VAL A 439 9.74 6.93 -11.05
CA VAL A 439 9.80 7.83 -9.89
C VAL A 439 11.20 7.79 -9.28
N GLY A 440 11.82 6.63 -9.19
CA GLY A 440 13.14 6.46 -8.60
C GLY A 440 14.10 5.60 -9.43
N VAL A 441 15.37 5.65 -9.06
CA VAL A 441 16.47 4.99 -9.81
C VAL A 441 16.40 3.46 -9.69
N LEU A 442 16.00 2.93 -8.53
CA LEU A 442 15.91 1.48 -8.30
C LEU A 442 14.91 0.79 -9.22
N GLN A 443 13.89 1.50 -9.70
CA GLN A 443 12.93 0.94 -10.65
C GLN A 443 13.60 0.49 -11.95
N PHE A 444 14.62 1.21 -12.45
CA PHE A 444 15.37 0.77 -13.64
C PHE A 444 16.07 -0.56 -13.42
N GLU A 445 16.64 -0.78 -12.23
CA GLU A 445 17.32 -2.04 -11.90
C GLU A 445 16.30 -3.19 -11.78
N VAL A 446 15.13 -2.93 -11.19
CA VAL A 446 14.04 -3.92 -11.11
C VAL A 446 13.52 -4.26 -12.50
N ILE A 447 13.28 -3.26 -13.37
CA ILE A 447 12.85 -3.47 -14.74
C ILE A 447 13.88 -4.30 -15.50
N GLN A 448 15.17 -3.96 -15.41
CA GLN A 448 16.23 -4.71 -16.07
C GLN A 448 16.29 -6.16 -15.58
N TYR A 449 16.26 -6.37 -14.27
CA TYR A 449 16.25 -7.71 -13.68
C TYR A 449 15.07 -8.54 -14.17
N ARG A 450 13.87 -7.97 -14.18
CA ARG A 450 12.66 -8.65 -14.64
C ARG A 450 12.70 -8.95 -16.14
N LEU A 451 13.19 -8.02 -16.97
CA LEU A 451 13.36 -8.25 -18.42
C LEU A 451 14.32 -9.41 -18.68
N GLU A 452 15.42 -9.51 -17.95
CA GLU A 452 16.40 -10.58 -18.10
C GLU A 452 15.86 -11.94 -17.63
N HIS A 453 15.25 -12.00 -16.45
CA HIS A 453 14.85 -13.27 -15.81
C HIS A 453 13.47 -13.77 -16.24
N GLU A 454 12.51 -12.88 -16.43
CA GLU A 454 11.14 -13.26 -16.80
C GLU A 454 10.92 -13.35 -18.31
N TYR A 455 11.60 -12.49 -19.09
CA TYR A 455 11.42 -12.39 -20.55
C TYR A 455 12.62 -12.87 -21.35
N GLY A 456 13.76 -13.14 -20.70
CA GLY A 456 14.99 -13.57 -21.33
C GLY A 456 15.58 -12.51 -22.28
N ALA A 457 15.32 -11.23 -22.02
CA ALA A 457 15.71 -10.11 -22.85
C ALA A 457 16.62 -9.14 -22.09
N LYS A 458 17.83 -8.89 -22.61
CA LYS A 458 18.76 -7.93 -22.03
C LYS A 458 18.55 -6.54 -22.62
N CYS A 459 18.53 -5.53 -21.76
CA CYS A 459 18.48 -4.14 -22.19
C CYS A 459 19.72 -3.35 -21.78
N ARG A 460 19.90 -2.19 -22.41
CA ARG A 460 20.88 -1.17 -22.02
C ARG A 460 20.13 0.12 -21.73
N TRP A 461 20.60 0.84 -20.74
CA TRP A 461 20.10 2.13 -20.36
C TRP A 461 21.03 3.24 -20.85
N GLU A 462 20.46 4.22 -21.54
CA GLU A 462 21.17 5.44 -21.92
C GLU A 462 20.52 6.61 -21.20
N PRO A 463 21.27 7.39 -20.41
CA PRO A 463 20.74 8.54 -19.69
C PRO A 463 20.20 9.60 -20.66
N ILE A 464 19.14 10.27 -20.25
CA ILE A 464 18.58 11.45 -20.91
C ILE A 464 18.25 12.51 -19.86
N SER A 465 18.59 13.77 -20.14
CA SER A 465 18.25 14.89 -19.25
C SER A 465 16.84 15.36 -19.59
N ILE A 466 15.89 14.96 -18.77
CA ILE A 466 14.50 15.44 -18.78
C ILE A 466 14.18 15.86 -17.35
N TYR A 467 13.67 17.08 -17.20
CA TYR A 467 13.23 17.62 -15.92
C TYR A 467 11.87 17.04 -15.51
N THR A 468 10.92 17.00 -16.46
CA THR A 468 9.57 16.46 -16.19
C THR A 468 8.84 16.12 -17.49
N ALA A 469 7.83 15.24 -17.38
CA ALA A 469 6.89 14.94 -18.44
C ALA A 469 5.54 15.64 -18.17
N CYS A 470 4.99 16.30 -19.19
CA CYS A 470 3.68 16.95 -19.13
C CYS A 470 2.80 16.44 -20.26
N TRP A 471 1.61 15.91 -19.94
CA TRP A 471 0.57 15.64 -20.92
C TRP A 471 -0.05 16.96 -21.35
N ILE A 472 -0.12 17.18 -22.64
CA ILE A 472 -0.60 18.45 -23.20
C ILE A 472 -1.95 18.27 -23.89
N GLU A 473 -2.85 19.20 -23.62
CA GLU A 473 -4.19 19.26 -24.22
C GLU A 473 -4.52 20.72 -24.56
N SER A 474 -5.28 20.91 -25.63
CA SER A 474 -5.85 22.21 -25.98
C SER A 474 -7.18 22.03 -26.69
N ASP A 475 -8.11 22.94 -26.44
CA ASP A 475 -9.36 23.04 -27.20
C ASP A 475 -9.12 23.71 -28.56
N ASP A 476 -7.98 24.42 -28.74
CA ASP A 476 -7.52 25.01 -30.00
C ASP A 476 -6.51 24.06 -30.71
N ALA A 477 -6.99 23.34 -31.70
CA ALA A 477 -6.16 22.43 -32.50
C ALA A 477 -5.00 23.14 -33.23
N GLY A 478 -5.17 24.43 -33.61
CA GLY A 478 -4.13 25.24 -34.25
C GLY A 478 -2.98 25.55 -33.28
N GLN A 479 -3.30 25.97 -32.07
CA GLN A 479 -2.32 26.22 -31.00
C GLN A 479 -1.57 24.91 -30.63
N LEU A 480 -2.27 23.79 -30.54
CA LEU A 480 -1.64 22.51 -30.28
C LEU A 480 -0.67 22.12 -31.39
N ALA A 481 -1.06 22.29 -32.65
CA ALA A 481 -0.19 21.99 -33.80
C ALA A 481 1.05 22.91 -33.85
N ASP A 482 0.90 24.20 -33.56
CA ASP A 482 2.02 25.16 -33.48
C ASP A 482 2.97 24.81 -32.33
N PHE A 483 2.44 24.44 -31.16
CA PHE A 483 3.23 23.96 -30.03
C PHE A 483 4.07 22.75 -30.43
N LYS A 484 3.44 21.72 -30.98
CA LYS A 484 4.11 20.47 -31.40
C LYS A 484 5.21 20.76 -32.43
N ARG A 485 4.96 21.65 -33.36
CA ARG A 485 5.96 22.07 -34.38
C ARG A 485 7.16 22.78 -33.73
N ARG A 486 6.93 23.73 -32.82
CA ARG A 486 8.00 24.49 -32.17
C ARG A 486 8.79 23.69 -31.14
N LYS A 487 8.15 22.74 -30.51
CA LYS A 487 8.75 21.85 -29.48
C LYS A 487 9.01 20.42 -29.96
N HIS A 488 9.12 20.22 -31.31
CA HIS A 488 9.19 18.89 -31.91
C HIS A 488 10.30 17.99 -31.35
N THR A 489 11.43 18.55 -30.89
CA THR A 489 12.53 17.80 -30.28
C THR A 489 12.18 17.19 -28.92
N ASN A 490 11.24 17.82 -28.23
CA ASN A 490 10.80 17.46 -26.89
C ASN A 490 9.41 16.80 -26.86
N MET A 491 8.87 16.50 -28.06
CA MET A 491 7.59 15.81 -28.14
C MET A 491 7.74 14.31 -28.11
N ALA A 492 6.89 13.68 -27.34
CA ALA A 492 6.74 12.25 -27.27
C ALA A 492 5.25 11.86 -27.25
N VAL A 493 4.97 10.60 -27.42
CA VAL A 493 3.66 10.00 -27.14
C VAL A 493 3.80 8.98 -26.02
N ASP A 494 2.80 8.93 -25.14
CA ASP A 494 2.74 7.88 -24.14
C ASP A 494 2.25 6.54 -24.75
N LYS A 495 2.17 5.50 -23.92
CA LYS A 495 1.69 4.18 -24.33
C LYS A 495 0.26 4.20 -24.93
N HIS A 496 -0.54 5.22 -24.61
CA HIS A 496 -1.93 5.38 -25.08
C HIS A 496 -2.06 6.30 -26.28
N GLY A 497 -0.93 6.78 -26.82
CA GLY A 497 -0.90 7.70 -27.96
C GLY A 497 -1.20 9.15 -27.62
N ARG A 498 -1.22 9.52 -26.32
CA ARG A 498 -1.44 10.91 -25.89
C ARG A 498 -0.16 11.70 -26.07
N ASP A 499 -0.30 12.96 -26.45
CA ASP A 499 0.83 13.87 -26.62
C ASP A 499 1.45 14.25 -25.29
N VAL A 500 2.78 14.14 -25.21
CA VAL A 500 3.57 14.45 -24.02
C VAL A 500 4.69 15.39 -24.39
N PHE A 501 4.83 16.48 -23.64
CA PHE A 501 5.98 17.36 -23.68
C PHE A 501 6.99 16.96 -22.62
N LEU A 502 8.19 16.60 -23.04
CA LEU A 502 9.31 16.22 -22.18
C LEU A 502 10.20 17.46 -21.99
N ALA A 503 9.98 18.21 -20.93
CA ALA A 503 10.72 19.44 -20.66
C ALA A 503 12.14 19.13 -20.15
N ASP A 504 13.16 19.68 -20.76
CA ASP A 504 14.56 19.44 -20.37
C ASP A 504 14.91 20.18 -19.06
N THR A 505 14.30 21.34 -18.81
CA THR A 505 14.53 22.16 -17.62
C THR A 505 13.23 22.79 -17.12
N SER A 506 13.22 23.22 -15.85
CA SER A 506 12.10 24.00 -15.28
C SER A 506 11.86 25.31 -16.05
N TYR A 507 12.95 25.95 -16.50
CA TYR A 507 12.86 27.16 -17.31
C TYR A 507 12.17 26.91 -18.67
N ALA A 508 12.53 25.81 -19.35
CA ALA A 508 11.91 25.43 -20.63
C ALA A 508 10.40 25.16 -20.47
N LEU A 509 9.99 24.58 -19.33
CA LEU A 509 8.59 24.39 -18.98
C LEU A 509 7.88 25.72 -18.73
N SER A 510 8.42 26.59 -17.88
CA SER A 510 7.85 27.92 -17.59
C SER A 510 7.67 28.73 -18.85
N LEU A 511 8.70 28.78 -19.71
CA LEU A 511 8.65 29.49 -21.00
C LEU A 511 7.59 28.88 -21.94
N ALA A 512 7.40 27.58 -21.93
CA ALA A 512 6.35 26.92 -22.72
C ALA A 512 4.96 27.31 -22.22
N GLN A 513 4.74 27.34 -20.91
CA GLN A 513 3.48 27.76 -20.28
C GLN A 513 3.16 29.26 -20.53
N GLU A 514 4.15 30.11 -20.48
CA GLU A 514 3.98 31.55 -20.75
C GLU A 514 3.61 31.84 -22.21
N ASN A 515 4.26 31.18 -23.16
CA ASN A 515 4.08 31.39 -24.58
C ASN A 515 2.84 30.71 -25.17
N PHE A 516 2.30 29.72 -24.52
CA PHE A 516 1.17 28.90 -25.00
C PHE A 516 0.08 28.78 -23.94
N LYS A 517 -0.61 29.85 -23.67
CA LYS A 517 -1.64 29.95 -22.62
C LYS A 517 -2.86 29.06 -22.85
N GLU A 518 -3.13 28.71 -24.11
CA GLU A 518 -4.23 27.80 -24.49
C GLU A 518 -3.88 26.32 -24.37
N ILE A 519 -2.61 26.00 -24.06
CA ILE A 519 -2.17 24.64 -23.80
C ILE A 519 -2.30 24.36 -22.29
N ARG A 520 -3.05 23.33 -21.95
CA ARG A 520 -3.12 22.78 -20.58
C ARG A 520 -2.00 21.75 -20.40
N PHE A 521 -1.15 22.02 -19.41
CA PHE A 521 -0.05 21.12 -19.02
C PHE A 521 -0.50 20.32 -17.79
N LYS A 522 -0.70 19.02 -17.96
CA LYS A 522 -1.05 18.10 -16.87
C LYS A 522 0.19 17.32 -16.43
N PHE A 523 0.44 17.28 -15.14
CA PHE A 523 1.60 16.59 -14.55
C PHE A 523 1.27 15.16 -14.12
N THR A 524 0.06 14.72 -14.33
CA THR A 524 -0.40 13.35 -14.05
C THR A 524 -1.13 12.82 -15.27
N SER A 525 -0.91 11.53 -15.57
CA SER A 525 -1.74 10.82 -16.53
C SER A 525 -2.99 10.32 -15.80
N GLU A 526 -4.17 10.69 -16.24
CA GLU A 526 -5.40 10.04 -15.81
C GLU A 526 -5.52 8.67 -16.49
N PHE A 527 -5.89 7.64 -15.71
CA PHE A 527 -6.17 6.30 -16.24
C PHE A 527 -7.55 6.24 -16.89
#